data_0a071a2fbeec8603816b16b8e840ab75
#
_entry.id   0a071a2fbeec8603816b16b8e840ab75
#
_cell.length_a   1.000
_cell.length_b   1.000
_cell.length_c   1.000
_cell.angle_alpha   90.00
_cell.angle_beta   90.00
_cell.angle_gamma   90.00
#
_symmetry.space_group_name_H-M   'P 1'
#
loop_
_entity.id
_entity.type
_entity.pdbx_description
1 polymer ?
#
loop_
_entity_poly.entity_id
_entity_poly.type
_entity_poly.pdbx_seq_one_letter_code
_entity_poly.pdbx_strand_id
1 'polypeptide(L)'
;YQNGYYQEMLSLLRALFGDALKTNQFLQFAVLTGCLRVSKESIFTGLNNFKVLSITDVRFDEQFGFTEEEVSKLLKTYHLEGHLPEIKEWYDGYHFGAADIYCPWDVINHVDLLCKNPTAMPQCYWINTSGNILVKNFITRANKTTQDEIERLVAGEPIEKNVRLELTYDEIDNSIENIWSV
;
A
#
# COMPACT_ATOMS: atom_id res chain seq x y z
N TYR A 1 18.27 -9.85 0.17
CA TYR A 1 17.85 -11.25 0.00
C TYR A 1 18.55 -11.89 -1.19
N GLN A 2 18.33 -11.38 -2.38
CA GLN A 2 18.87 -11.95 -3.62
C GLN A 2 20.41 -11.90 -3.69
N ASN A 3 21.07 -10.94 -3.04
CA ASN A 3 22.51 -10.73 -3.09
C ASN A 3 23.27 -11.30 -1.87
N GLY A 4 22.61 -12.02 -0.97
CA GLY A 4 23.22 -12.75 0.14
C GLY A 4 23.59 -11.94 1.39
N TYR A 5 23.50 -10.59 1.38
CA TYR A 5 23.86 -9.73 2.53
C TYR A 5 22.67 -9.31 3.41
N TYR A 6 21.58 -10.05 3.35
CA TYR A 6 20.33 -9.71 4.08
C TYR A 6 20.54 -9.63 5.60
N GLN A 7 21.29 -10.58 6.17
CA GLN A 7 21.52 -10.62 7.63
C GLN A 7 22.39 -9.45 8.12
N GLU A 8 23.39 -9.07 7.34
CA GLU A 8 24.25 -7.93 7.63
C GLU A 8 23.43 -6.62 7.58
N MET A 9 22.58 -6.48 6.57
CA MET A 9 21.66 -5.34 6.46
C MET A 9 20.69 -5.29 7.65
N LEU A 10 20.10 -6.41 8.04
CA LEU A 10 19.23 -6.49 9.20
C LEU A 10 19.94 -6.06 10.49
N SER A 11 21.19 -6.49 10.67
CA SER A 11 22.00 -6.14 11.85
C SER A 11 22.27 -4.64 11.91
N LEU A 12 22.60 -4.03 10.77
CA LEU A 12 22.80 -2.59 10.67
C LEU A 12 21.51 -1.82 10.99
N LEU A 13 20.39 -2.22 10.40
CA LEU A 13 19.09 -1.55 10.62
C LEU A 13 18.60 -1.71 12.07
N ARG A 14 18.83 -2.87 12.70
CA ARG A 14 18.53 -3.04 14.15
C ARG A 14 19.32 -2.09 15.02
N ALA A 15 20.63 -1.97 14.77
CA ALA A 15 21.46 -1.04 15.54
C ALA A 15 20.96 0.39 15.34
N LEU A 16 20.75 0.82 14.09
CA LEU A 16 20.27 2.16 13.74
C LEU A 16 18.94 2.49 14.43
N PHE A 17 17.94 1.62 14.30
CA PHE A 17 16.63 1.84 14.88
C PHE A 17 16.65 1.69 16.40
N GLY A 18 17.46 0.80 16.94
CA GLY A 18 17.65 0.65 18.37
C GLY A 18 18.16 1.95 18.99
N ASP A 19 19.21 2.52 18.44
CA ASP A 19 19.81 3.77 18.93
C ASP A 19 18.89 4.98 18.68
N ALA A 20 18.28 5.07 17.50
CA ALA A 20 17.45 6.20 17.14
C ALA A 20 16.11 6.23 17.89
N LEU A 21 15.46 5.07 18.10
CA LEU A 21 14.08 5.01 18.57
C LEU A 21 13.93 4.57 20.03
N LYS A 22 14.86 3.76 20.56
CA LYS A 22 14.72 3.21 21.91
C LYS A 22 15.58 3.93 22.95
N THR A 23 16.80 4.27 22.61
CA THR A 23 17.77 4.83 23.56
C THR A 23 17.97 6.33 23.42
N ASN A 24 17.39 6.95 22.41
CA ASN A 24 17.52 8.38 22.15
C ASN A 24 16.62 9.21 23.08
N GLN A 25 17.23 9.81 24.11
CA GLN A 25 16.52 10.64 25.07
C GLN A 25 15.99 11.98 24.48
N PHE A 26 16.42 12.36 23.29
CA PHE A 26 15.97 13.57 22.60
C PHE A 26 14.82 13.32 21.62
N LEU A 27 14.47 12.04 21.39
CA LEU A 27 13.36 11.69 20.52
C LEU A 27 12.02 11.96 21.22
N GLN A 28 11.22 12.84 20.65
CA GLN A 28 9.86 13.11 21.12
C GLN A 28 8.81 12.27 20.41
N PHE A 29 8.97 12.05 19.11
CA PHE A 29 8.02 11.32 18.30
C PHE A 29 8.70 10.75 17.06
N ALA A 30 8.26 9.58 16.62
CA ALA A 30 8.72 8.95 15.38
C ALA A 30 7.57 8.25 14.68
N VAL A 31 7.56 8.31 13.36
CA VAL A 31 6.67 7.53 12.48
C VAL A 31 7.53 6.72 11.54
N LEU A 32 7.27 5.41 11.48
CA LEU A 32 7.84 4.51 10.49
C LEU A 32 6.71 4.08 9.56
N THR A 33 6.94 4.18 8.26
CA THR A 33 5.98 3.74 7.26
C THR A 33 6.64 2.81 6.26
N GLY A 34 5.86 1.90 5.68
CA GLY A 34 6.31 0.95 4.67
C GLY A 34 5.14 0.28 3.98
N CYS A 35 5.42 -0.38 2.84
CA CYS A 35 4.41 -1.03 2.03
C CYS A 35 3.83 -2.29 2.68
N LEU A 36 4.61 -2.98 3.51
CA LEU A 36 4.19 -4.20 4.21
C LEU A 36 4.29 -4.00 5.72
N ARG A 37 3.39 -4.66 6.45
CA ARG A 37 3.45 -4.71 7.90
C ARG A 37 4.55 -5.68 8.33
N VAL A 38 5.73 -5.17 8.59
CA VAL A 38 6.92 -5.95 8.99
C VAL A 38 7.12 -6.02 10.51
N SER A 39 6.04 -6.00 11.27
CA SER A 39 6.09 -5.96 12.75
C SER A 39 6.82 -7.15 13.38
N LYS A 40 6.83 -8.30 12.73
CA LYS A 40 7.56 -9.51 13.17
C LYS A 40 8.95 -9.64 12.57
N GLU A 41 9.31 -8.77 11.63
CA GLU A 41 10.68 -8.83 11.09
C GLU A 41 11.69 -8.63 12.19
N SER A 42 12.76 -9.37 12.08
CA SER A 42 13.83 -9.34 13.06
C SER A 42 14.48 -7.96 13.25
N ILE A 43 14.29 -7.03 12.31
CA ILE A 43 14.66 -5.61 12.43
C ILE A 43 14.06 -4.98 13.68
N PHE A 44 12.81 -5.32 14.00
CA PHE A 44 12.05 -4.74 15.12
C PHE A 44 12.14 -5.57 16.40
N THR A 45 12.91 -6.65 16.39
CA THR A 45 13.20 -7.43 17.61
C THR A 45 13.88 -6.52 18.65
N GLY A 46 13.21 -6.35 19.79
CA GLY A 46 13.67 -5.44 20.85
C GLY A 46 13.10 -4.02 20.78
N LEU A 47 12.41 -3.64 19.70
CA LEU A 47 11.62 -2.41 19.62
C LEU A 47 10.17 -2.72 19.99
N ASN A 48 9.81 -2.62 21.24
CA ASN A 48 8.47 -2.95 21.75
C ASN A 48 7.66 -1.72 22.20
N ASN A 49 8.14 -0.52 21.86
CA ASN A 49 7.58 0.75 22.32
C ASN A 49 6.80 1.51 21.22
N PHE A 50 6.49 0.87 20.09
CA PHE A 50 5.69 1.48 19.03
C PHE A 50 4.38 0.71 18.78
N LYS A 51 3.39 1.40 18.27
CA LYS A 51 2.12 0.83 17.85
C LYS A 51 2.16 0.59 16.35
N VAL A 52 1.90 -0.64 15.93
CA VAL A 52 1.80 -1.01 14.51
C VAL A 52 0.34 -0.89 14.08
N LEU A 53 0.10 -0.21 12.97
CA LEU A 53 -1.19 -0.03 12.33
C LEU A 53 -1.11 -0.51 10.89
N SER A 54 -2.24 -0.93 10.34
CA SER A 54 -2.35 -1.40 8.96
C SER A 54 -3.55 -0.75 8.27
N ILE A 55 -3.73 -1.04 7.00
CA ILE A 55 -4.87 -0.55 6.21
C ILE A 55 -6.23 -1.00 6.73
N THR A 56 -6.29 -2.00 7.62
CA THR A 56 -7.54 -2.46 8.26
C THR A 56 -7.88 -1.72 9.55
N ASP A 57 -6.98 -0.86 10.05
CA ASP A 57 -7.21 -0.06 11.24
C ASP A 57 -7.97 1.22 10.90
N VAL A 58 -8.98 1.58 11.68
CA VAL A 58 -9.72 2.84 11.54
C VAL A 58 -8.94 4.06 12.05
N ARG A 59 -7.78 3.84 12.64
CA ARG A 59 -6.92 4.90 13.14
C ARG A 59 -5.93 5.31 12.06
N PHE A 60 -6.00 6.54 11.60
CA PHE A 60 -5.20 7.11 10.52
C PHE A 60 -5.50 6.52 9.13
N ASP A 61 -6.72 6.01 8.93
CA ASP A 61 -7.18 5.45 7.66
C ASP A 61 -7.29 6.50 6.53
N GLU A 62 -7.46 7.78 6.87
CA GLU A 62 -7.48 8.88 5.90
C GLU A 62 -6.11 9.47 5.55
N GLN A 63 -5.00 8.98 6.17
CA GLN A 63 -3.71 9.68 6.10
C GLN A 63 -2.81 9.23 4.93
N PHE A 64 -3.14 8.13 4.27
CA PHE A 64 -2.29 7.51 3.23
C PHE A 64 -2.93 7.49 1.85
N GLY A 65 -3.76 8.48 1.57
CA GLY A 65 -4.41 8.69 0.29
C GLY A 65 -5.19 9.99 0.31
N PHE A 66 -6.01 10.25 -0.71
CA PHE A 66 -6.93 11.37 -0.70
C PHE A 66 -8.34 10.90 -0.36
N THR A 67 -8.99 11.64 0.53
CA THR A 67 -10.43 11.52 0.76
C THR A 67 -11.22 12.20 -0.37
N GLU A 68 -12.51 11.88 -0.52
CA GLU A 68 -13.37 12.53 -1.51
C GLU A 68 -13.46 14.06 -1.29
N GLU A 69 -13.41 14.51 -0.02
CA GLU A 69 -13.39 15.93 0.30
C GLU A 69 -12.13 16.63 -0.21
N GLU A 70 -10.97 15.99 -0.04
CA GLU A 70 -9.68 16.52 -0.52
C GLU A 70 -9.62 16.55 -2.05
N VAL A 71 -10.10 15.50 -2.73
CA VAL A 71 -10.22 15.46 -4.20
C VAL A 71 -11.16 16.56 -4.68
N SER A 72 -12.33 16.73 -4.05
CA SER A 72 -13.28 17.80 -4.40
C SER A 72 -12.67 19.17 -4.23
N LYS A 73 -11.91 19.41 -3.16
CA LYS A 73 -11.20 20.68 -2.91
C LYS A 73 -10.11 20.91 -3.95
N LEU A 74 -9.36 19.88 -4.34
CA LEU A 74 -8.35 19.93 -5.38
C LEU A 74 -8.99 20.35 -6.72
N LEU A 75 -10.05 19.67 -7.14
CA LEU A 75 -10.77 19.94 -8.38
C LEU A 75 -11.34 21.37 -8.40
N LYS A 76 -11.89 21.83 -7.29
CA LYS A 76 -12.38 23.20 -7.15
C LYS A 76 -11.27 24.23 -7.34
N THR A 77 -10.07 23.95 -6.84
CA THR A 77 -8.91 24.84 -6.96
C THR A 77 -8.51 25.04 -8.42
N TYR A 78 -8.70 24.04 -9.27
CA TYR A 78 -8.36 24.08 -10.70
C TYR A 78 -9.57 24.28 -11.62
N HIS A 79 -10.77 24.53 -11.07
CA HIS A 79 -12.03 24.69 -11.83
C HIS A 79 -12.40 23.46 -12.67
N LEU A 80 -12.20 22.27 -12.09
CA LEU A 80 -12.41 20.96 -12.73
C LEU A 80 -13.50 20.13 -12.01
N GLU A 81 -14.44 20.77 -11.29
CA GLU A 81 -15.44 20.09 -10.43
C GLU A 81 -16.31 19.11 -11.22
N GLY A 82 -16.54 19.37 -12.50
CA GLY A 82 -17.31 18.47 -13.36
C GLY A 82 -16.69 17.08 -13.58
N HIS A 83 -15.39 16.91 -13.28
CA HIS A 83 -14.67 15.64 -13.43
C HIS A 83 -14.69 14.74 -12.20
N LEU A 84 -15.33 15.16 -11.09
CA LEU A 84 -15.38 14.35 -9.87
C LEU A 84 -15.98 12.95 -10.12
N PRO A 85 -17.10 12.76 -10.85
CA PRO A 85 -17.66 11.45 -11.09
C PRO A 85 -16.73 10.51 -11.84
N GLU A 86 -16.02 11.02 -12.83
CA GLU A 86 -15.03 10.29 -13.62
C GLU A 86 -13.82 9.88 -12.77
N ILE A 87 -13.30 10.80 -11.98
CA ILE A 87 -12.17 10.54 -11.06
C ILE A 87 -12.56 9.53 -9.99
N LYS A 88 -13.79 9.58 -9.49
CA LYS A 88 -14.33 8.61 -8.55
C LYS A 88 -14.38 7.23 -9.18
N GLU A 89 -14.94 7.09 -10.36
CA GLU A 89 -15.05 5.81 -11.07
C GLU A 89 -13.68 5.15 -11.32
N TRP A 90 -12.65 5.96 -11.59
CA TRP A 90 -11.35 5.45 -12.01
C TRP A 90 -10.34 5.29 -10.89
N TYR A 91 -10.38 6.13 -9.85
CA TYR A 91 -9.30 6.26 -8.87
C TYR A 91 -9.72 6.10 -7.41
N ASP A 92 -11.03 5.93 -7.14
CA ASP A 92 -11.57 5.56 -5.84
C ASP A 92 -11.61 4.03 -5.75
N GLY A 93 -10.51 3.42 -5.33
CA GLY A 93 -10.39 1.97 -5.36
C GLY A 93 -9.86 1.34 -4.08
N TYR A 94 -9.58 2.13 -3.05
CA TYR A 94 -9.05 1.62 -1.79
C TYR A 94 -10.02 1.89 -0.64
N HIS A 95 -10.18 0.88 0.20
CA HIS A 95 -10.94 0.99 1.45
C HIS A 95 -9.99 0.73 2.62
N PHE A 96 -9.62 1.79 3.37
CA PHE A 96 -8.76 1.71 4.53
C PHE A 96 -9.57 1.94 5.80
N GLY A 97 -9.54 0.98 6.74
CA GLY A 97 -10.31 1.09 7.97
C GLY A 97 -11.81 1.30 7.72
N ALA A 98 -12.28 2.54 7.82
CA ALA A 98 -13.64 2.97 7.53
C ALA A 98 -13.74 4.02 6.41
N ALA A 99 -12.62 4.35 5.75
CA ALA A 99 -12.52 5.41 4.76
C ALA A 99 -12.31 4.87 3.34
N ASP A 100 -13.02 5.45 2.38
CA ASP A 100 -12.77 5.26 0.95
C ASP A 100 -11.69 6.25 0.51
N ILE A 101 -10.65 5.72 -0.14
CA ILE A 101 -9.41 6.46 -0.39
C ILE A 101 -9.04 6.37 -1.86
N TYR A 102 -8.76 7.54 -2.44
CA TYR A 102 -8.26 7.69 -3.80
C TYR A 102 -6.74 7.56 -3.85
N CYS A 103 -6.21 6.96 -4.91
CA CYS A 103 -4.78 6.93 -5.18
C CYS A 103 -4.25 8.33 -5.51
N PRO A 104 -3.40 8.95 -4.68
CA PRO A 104 -2.94 10.32 -4.92
C PRO A 104 -2.17 10.48 -6.22
N TRP A 105 -1.38 9.47 -6.58
CA TRP A 105 -0.59 9.51 -7.82
C TRP A 105 -1.46 9.62 -9.06
N ASP A 106 -2.49 8.81 -9.15
CA ASP A 106 -3.41 8.81 -10.29
C ASP A 106 -4.21 10.09 -10.34
N VAL A 107 -4.78 10.53 -9.21
CA VAL A 107 -5.55 11.78 -9.11
C VAL A 107 -4.71 13.00 -9.54
N ILE A 108 -3.50 13.15 -9.00
CA ILE A 108 -2.63 14.29 -9.31
C ILE A 108 -2.25 14.32 -10.80
N ASN A 109 -1.85 13.17 -11.36
CA ASN A 109 -1.47 13.09 -12.77
C ASN A 109 -2.65 13.35 -13.70
N HIS A 110 -3.84 12.87 -13.35
CA HIS A 110 -5.03 13.12 -14.16
C HIS A 110 -5.46 14.59 -14.09
N VAL A 111 -5.45 15.19 -12.91
CA VAL A 111 -5.74 16.63 -12.73
C VAL A 111 -4.73 17.49 -13.52
N ASP A 112 -3.44 17.17 -13.47
CA ASP A 112 -2.43 17.88 -14.28
C ASP A 112 -2.70 17.76 -15.79
N LEU A 113 -3.12 16.58 -16.23
CA LEU A 113 -3.51 16.36 -17.62
C LEU A 113 -4.76 17.15 -17.99
N LEU A 114 -5.80 17.16 -17.15
CA LEU A 114 -7.04 17.92 -17.37
C LEU A 114 -6.79 19.43 -17.44
N CYS A 115 -5.85 19.96 -16.65
CA CYS A 115 -5.44 21.36 -16.73
C CYS A 115 -4.89 21.74 -18.10
N LYS A 116 -4.30 20.80 -18.83
CA LYS A 116 -3.72 20.99 -20.17
C LYS A 116 -4.70 20.63 -21.28
N ASN A 117 -5.53 19.63 -21.05
CA ASN A 117 -6.54 19.12 -21.96
C ASN A 117 -7.81 18.74 -21.19
N PRO A 118 -8.81 19.64 -21.09
CA PRO A 118 -10.03 19.42 -20.33
C PRO A 118 -10.91 18.26 -20.82
N THR A 119 -10.62 17.68 -21.96
CA THR A 119 -11.34 16.54 -22.53
C THR A 119 -10.52 15.23 -22.47
N ALA A 120 -9.42 15.23 -21.71
CA ALA A 120 -8.58 14.07 -21.58
C ALA A 120 -9.32 12.93 -20.88
N MET A 121 -9.16 11.72 -21.39
CA MET A 121 -9.71 10.51 -20.76
C MET A 121 -8.81 10.03 -19.61
N PRO A 122 -9.39 9.45 -18.56
CA PRO A 122 -8.62 8.84 -17.48
C PRO A 122 -7.66 7.76 -17.97
N GLN A 123 -6.56 7.59 -17.26
CA GLN A 123 -5.50 6.62 -17.57
C GLN A 123 -5.02 5.95 -16.30
N CYS A 124 -4.50 4.75 -16.41
CA CYS A 124 -3.83 4.05 -15.31
C CYS A 124 -2.39 4.52 -15.18
N TYR A 125 -2.14 5.55 -14.37
CA TYR A 125 -0.80 6.14 -14.19
C TYR A 125 0.12 5.25 -13.35
N TRP A 126 -0.43 4.37 -12.54
CA TRP A 126 0.32 3.47 -11.66
C TRP A 126 0.85 2.22 -12.37
N ILE A 127 0.34 1.89 -13.54
CA ILE A 127 0.80 0.72 -14.32
C ILE A 127 2.29 0.85 -14.65
N ASN A 128 3.04 -0.23 -14.42
CA ASN A 128 4.49 -0.36 -14.68
C ASN A 128 5.41 0.56 -13.86
N THR A 129 4.92 1.21 -12.83
CA THR A 129 5.76 2.04 -11.95
C THR A 129 6.56 1.23 -10.93
N SER A 130 6.13 0.01 -10.62
CA SER A 130 6.81 -0.91 -9.71
C SER A 130 7.06 -2.27 -10.35
N GLY A 131 8.10 -2.97 -9.87
CA GLY A 131 8.52 -4.25 -10.45
C GLY A 131 7.55 -5.43 -10.26
N ASN A 132 6.55 -5.32 -9.40
CA ASN A 132 5.52 -6.34 -9.09
C ASN A 132 6.01 -7.80 -9.07
N ILE A 133 7.31 -8.00 -8.80
CA ILE A 133 7.98 -9.30 -8.92
C ILE A 133 7.36 -10.31 -7.97
N LEU A 134 7.03 -9.88 -6.74
CA LEU A 134 6.40 -10.76 -5.75
C LEU A 134 5.05 -11.28 -6.26
N VAL A 135 4.16 -10.39 -6.69
CA VAL A 135 2.84 -10.75 -7.20
C VAL A 135 2.96 -11.63 -8.45
N LYS A 136 3.86 -11.29 -9.40
CA LYS A 136 4.12 -12.13 -10.57
C LYS A 136 4.57 -13.54 -10.20
N ASN A 137 5.47 -13.67 -9.21
CA ASN A 137 5.94 -14.97 -8.72
C ASN A 137 4.80 -15.79 -8.11
N PHE A 138 3.91 -15.18 -7.34
CA PHE A 138 2.72 -15.84 -6.79
C PHE A 138 1.78 -16.31 -7.90
N ILE A 139 1.43 -15.43 -8.86
CA ILE A 139 0.56 -15.78 -9.98
C ILE A 139 1.14 -16.94 -10.78
N THR A 140 2.46 -16.93 -11.07
CA THR A 140 3.12 -17.99 -11.83
C THR A 140 3.08 -19.34 -11.11
N ARG A 141 3.11 -19.34 -9.77
CA ARG A 141 3.07 -20.53 -8.91
C ARG A 141 1.67 -20.88 -8.43
N ALA A 142 0.65 -20.08 -8.80
CA ALA A 142 -0.72 -20.24 -8.35
C ALA A 142 -1.29 -21.61 -8.74
N ASN A 143 -1.93 -22.27 -7.80
CA ASN A 143 -2.74 -23.45 -8.09
C ASN A 143 -4.06 -23.04 -8.79
N LYS A 144 -4.80 -24.04 -9.29
CA LYS A 144 -6.03 -23.77 -10.03
C LYS A 144 -7.05 -22.95 -9.22
N THR A 145 -7.21 -23.25 -7.94
CA THR A 145 -8.14 -22.51 -7.07
C THR A 145 -7.77 -21.04 -6.98
N THR A 146 -6.48 -20.73 -6.73
CA THR A 146 -6.01 -19.35 -6.67
C THR A 146 -6.12 -18.63 -8.01
N GLN A 147 -5.90 -19.33 -9.13
CA GLN A 147 -6.11 -18.77 -10.46
C GLN A 147 -7.59 -18.41 -10.71
N ASP A 148 -8.51 -19.33 -10.39
CA ASP A 148 -9.96 -19.10 -10.51
C ASP A 148 -10.40 -17.90 -9.64
N GLU A 149 -9.83 -17.74 -8.45
CA GLU A 149 -10.09 -16.61 -7.57
C GLU A 149 -9.55 -15.27 -8.13
N ILE A 150 -8.37 -15.29 -8.73
CA ILE A 150 -7.80 -14.10 -9.40
C ILE A 150 -8.67 -13.74 -10.62
N GLU A 151 -9.12 -14.71 -11.40
CA GLU A 151 -10.02 -14.47 -12.54
C GLU A 151 -11.35 -13.85 -12.09
N ARG A 152 -11.91 -14.31 -10.96
CA ARG A 152 -13.12 -13.73 -10.37
C ARG A 152 -12.89 -12.27 -9.95
N LEU A 153 -11.78 -11.95 -9.29
CA LEU A 153 -11.43 -10.57 -8.94
C LEU A 153 -11.29 -9.68 -10.17
N VAL A 154 -10.63 -10.17 -11.23
CA VAL A 154 -10.51 -9.43 -12.50
C VAL A 154 -11.89 -9.22 -13.16
N ALA A 155 -12.82 -10.14 -12.96
CA ALA A 155 -14.21 -9.99 -13.39
C ALA A 155 -15.07 -9.06 -12.49
N GLY A 156 -14.48 -8.50 -11.43
CA GLY A 156 -15.17 -7.63 -10.47
C GLY A 156 -15.98 -8.37 -9.41
N GLU A 157 -15.78 -9.69 -9.27
CA GLU A 157 -16.43 -10.47 -8.22
C GLU A 157 -15.64 -10.40 -6.91
N PRO A 158 -16.30 -10.17 -5.76
CA PRO A 158 -15.61 -10.20 -4.48
C PRO A 158 -15.19 -11.62 -4.10
N ILE A 159 -14.05 -11.75 -3.45
CA ILE A 159 -13.63 -12.97 -2.78
C ILE A 159 -13.42 -12.71 -1.29
N GLU A 160 -13.68 -13.71 -0.46
CA GLU A 160 -13.44 -13.65 0.99
C GLU A 160 -12.19 -14.44 1.33
N LYS A 161 -11.21 -13.80 1.97
CA LYS A 161 -9.92 -14.39 2.34
C LYS A 161 -9.46 -13.95 3.73
N ASN A 162 -8.80 -14.86 4.42
CA ASN A 162 -8.11 -14.54 5.66
C ASN A 162 -6.77 -13.88 5.35
N VAL A 163 -6.70 -12.57 5.56
CA VAL A 163 -5.47 -11.79 5.38
C VAL A 163 -4.59 -11.93 6.62
N ARG A 164 -3.35 -12.36 6.43
CA ARG A 164 -2.33 -12.45 7.48
C ARG A 164 -1.55 -11.15 7.54
N LEU A 165 -1.92 -10.27 8.45
CA LEU A 165 -1.29 -8.94 8.60
C LEU A 165 0.14 -8.98 9.16
N GLU A 166 0.62 -10.13 9.60
CA GLU A 166 1.91 -10.29 10.30
C GLU A 166 2.82 -11.30 9.57
N LEU A 167 2.92 -11.18 8.24
CA LEU A 167 3.88 -11.97 7.48
C LEU A 167 5.27 -11.35 7.54
N THR A 168 6.28 -12.18 7.75
CA THR A 168 7.68 -11.82 7.53
C THR A 168 8.10 -12.12 6.09
N TYR A 169 9.18 -11.51 5.62
CA TYR A 169 9.70 -11.83 4.28
C TYR A 169 10.06 -13.31 4.10
N ASP A 170 10.52 -13.97 5.16
CA ASP A 170 10.84 -15.40 5.13
C ASP A 170 9.56 -16.28 5.04
N GLU A 171 8.44 -15.77 5.53
CA GLU A 171 7.15 -16.50 5.53
C GLU A 171 6.34 -16.27 4.24
N ILE A 172 6.61 -15.20 3.50
CA ILE A 172 5.86 -14.84 2.29
C ILE A 172 5.83 -16.00 1.30
N ASP A 173 6.97 -16.64 1.06
CA ASP A 173 7.11 -17.73 0.08
C ASP A 173 6.65 -19.10 0.59
N ASN A 174 6.24 -19.23 1.87
CA ASN A 174 5.89 -20.53 2.47
C ASN A 174 4.52 -21.05 2.01
N SER A 175 3.62 -20.19 1.54
CA SER A 175 2.30 -20.59 1.06
C SER A 175 1.84 -19.69 -0.08
N ILE A 176 1.20 -20.30 -1.08
CA ILE A 176 0.58 -19.55 -2.19
C ILE A 176 -0.56 -18.64 -1.70
N GLU A 177 -1.25 -19.02 -0.64
CA GLU A 177 -2.33 -18.23 -0.04
C GLU A 177 -1.84 -16.88 0.53
N ASN A 178 -0.53 -16.74 0.76
CA ASN A 178 0.05 -15.49 1.22
C ASN A 178 -0.03 -14.36 0.18
N ILE A 179 -0.37 -14.66 -1.10
CA ILE A 179 -0.66 -13.65 -2.13
C ILE A 179 -1.74 -12.66 -1.68
N TRP A 180 -2.72 -13.13 -0.89
CA TRP A 180 -3.82 -12.31 -0.40
C TRP A 180 -3.43 -11.39 0.78
N SER A 181 -2.21 -11.47 1.23
CA SER A 181 -1.68 -10.73 2.39
C SER A 181 -0.51 -9.80 2.02
N VAL A 182 -0.15 -9.75 0.76
CA VAL A 182 0.91 -8.92 0.16
C VAL A 182 0.29 -7.85 -0.73
#